data_f1a70c07fbd9d6bd80ed6658d81b7768
#
_entry.id   f1a70c07fbd9d6bd80ed6658d81b7768
#
_cell.length_a   1.000
_cell.length_b   1.000
_cell.length_c   1.000
_cell.angle_alpha   90.00
_cell.angle_beta   90.00
_cell.angle_gamma   90.00
#
_symmetry.space_group_name_H-M   'P 1'
#
loop_
_entity.id
_entity.type
_entity.pdbx_description
1 polymer ?
#
loop_
_entity_poly.entity_id
_entity_poly.type
_entity_poly.pdbx_seq_one_letter_code
_entity_poly.pdbx_strand_id
1 'polypeptide(L)'
;DRPRSASGASSALGKLAGFVIAVVVLAGIYVGYQALQVLFPPNTYETALLATVADTVDADGVLLFDEVYVPGGGTLGYLTADGERVSAGAAVAENYSSPEQASLRQQLTGLNDQIELLQRSQNTTATQLDSLKKERASALYDMMDALDGSAYDETAQGEENYILAQNKLWVITGEVSDFSAQIASLTEQSAQVQAQLGEPTQITAPQTGYFIRSSASGRLNAGADDILALNTTDLQAYLNSDPELPLDGCAGKIVSGFAWRYVGLCSAKEGEKLLGDNGKPLTRSVKIKFPGQMETPLKASVSEV
;
A
#
# COMPACT_ATOMS: atom_id res chain seq x y z
N ASP A 1 -17.88 -31.13 -107.83
CA ASP A 1 -18.21 -31.63 -106.52
C ASP A 1 -16.98 -31.73 -105.64
N ARG A 2 -16.94 -30.94 -104.63
CA ARG A 2 -15.85 -30.95 -103.61
C ARG A 2 -16.40 -31.53 -102.31
N PRO A 3 -15.73 -32.49 -101.65
CA PRO A 3 -16.14 -32.98 -100.34
C PRO A 3 -15.68 -31.99 -99.29
N ARG A 4 -16.59 -31.68 -98.35
CA ARG A 4 -16.33 -30.91 -97.08
C ARG A 4 -15.57 -31.78 -96.15
N SER A 5 -14.43 -31.25 -95.67
CA SER A 5 -13.60 -31.86 -94.70
C SER A 5 -14.22 -31.72 -93.28
N ALA A 6 -14.42 -32.83 -92.58
CA ALA A 6 -14.77 -32.93 -91.14
C ALA A 6 -13.52 -32.78 -90.35
N SER A 7 -13.20 -31.58 -89.90
CA SER A 7 -12.01 -31.33 -89.03
C SER A 7 -12.33 -30.57 -87.77
N GLY A 8 -13.55 -30.64 -87.21
CA GLY A 8 -13.94 -29.91 -86.01
C GLY A 8 -14.03 -30.75 -84.69
N ALA A 9 -14.15 -32.05 -84.85
CA ALA A 9 -14.41 -32.89 -83.66
C ALA A 9 -13.16 -33.36 -82.90
N SER A 10 -12.00 -33.42 -83.55
CA SER A 10 -10.76 -33.90 -82.93
C SER A 10 -10.10 -32.86 -81.99
N SER A 11 -10.30 -31.57 -82.23
CA SER A 11 -9.68 -30.49 -81.41
C SER A 11 -10.42 -30.27 -80.12
N ALA A 12 -11.73 -30.53 -80.09
CA ALA A 12 -12.51 -30.38 -78.80
C ALA A 12 -12.24 -31.55 -77.86
N LEU A 13 -12.11 -32.77 -78.44
CA LEU A 13 -11.79 -33.96 -77.56
C LEU A 13 -10.39 -33.86 -77.03
N GLY A 14 -9.39 -33.34 -77.70
CA GLY A 14 -8.03 -33.09 -77.21
C GLY A 14 -7.97 -32.04 -76.08
N LYS A 15 -8.78 -30.98 -76.24
CA LYS A 15 -8.89 -29.95 -75.17
C LYS A 15 -9.58 -30.48 -73.94
N LEU A 16 -10.58 -31.30 -74.07
CA LEU A 16 -11.26 -31.93 -72.91
C LEU A 16 -10.36 -32.96 -72.19
N ALA A 17 -9.60 -33.75 -72.96
CA ALA A 17 -8.63 -34.68 -72.41
C ALA A 17 -7.51 -33.93 -71.65
N GLY A 18 -7.00 -32.81 -72.23
CA GLY A 18 -6.02 -31.96 -71.58
C GLY A 18 -6.52 -31.33 -70.27
N PHE A 19 -7.79 -30.90 -70.26
CA PHE A 19 -8.43 -30.39 -69.04
C PHE A 19 -8.57 -31.46 -67.95
N VAL A 20 -9.01 -32.65 -68.30
CA VAL A 20 -9.12 -33.76 -67.35
C VAL A 20 -7.77 -34.15 -66.78
N ILE A 21 -6.72 -34.22 -67.62
CA ILE A 21 -5.36 -34.49 -67.15
C ILE A 21 -4.87 -33.40 -66.17
N ALA A 22 -5.15 -32.12 -66.46
CA ALA A 22 -4.77 -31.02 -65.59
C ALA A 22 -5.48 -31.09 -64.21
N VAL A 23 -6.78 -31.46 -64.21
CA VAL A 23 -7.54 -31.65 -62.97
C VAL A 23 -6.98 -32.82 -62.15
N VAL A 24 -6.64 -33.93 -62.81
CA VAL A 24 -6.05 -35.11 -62.11
C VAL A 24 -4.66 -34.78 -61.52
N VAL A 25 -3.85 -34.04 -62.26
CA VAL A 25 -2.54 -33.58 -61.76
C VAL A 25 -2.69 -32.61 -60.59
N LEU A 26 -3.62 -31.68 -60.66
CA LEU A 26 -3.88 -30.76 -59.53
C LEU A 26 -4.43 -31.52 -58.32
N ALA A 27 -5.32 -32.46 -58.51
CA ALA A 27 -5.84 -33.33 -57.45
C ALA A 27 -4.71 -34.18 -56.83
N GLY A 28 -3.80 -34.72 -57.65
CA GLY A 28 -2.61 -35.44 -57.19
C GLY A 28 -1.65 -34.57 -56.35
N ILE A 29 -1.40 -33.35 -56.82
CA ILE A 29 -0.58 -32.35 -56.07
C ILE A 29 -1.26 -32.02 -54.72
N TYR A 30 -2.57 -31.79 -54.75
CA TYR A 30 -3.33 -31.51 -53.51
C TYR A 30 -3.29 -32.65 -52.52
N VAL A 31 -3.52 -33.87 -52.97
CA VAL A 31 -3.46 -35.08 -52.13
C VAL A 31 -2.02 -35.28 -51.62
N GLY A 32 -1.01 -35.09 -52.44
CA GLY A 32 0.40 -35.14 -52.07
C GLY A 32 0.75 -34.09 -51.00
N TYR A 33 0.25 -32.88 -51.16
CA TYR A 33 0.42 -31.80 -50.15
C TYR A 33 -0.25 -32.13 -48.82
N GLN A 34 -1.49 -32.69 -48.85
CA GLN A 34 -2.19 -33.16 -47.66
C GLN A 34 -1.45 -34.31 -46.96
N ALA A 35 -0.97 -35.27 -47.76
CA ALA A 35 -0.18 -36.38 -47.24
C ALA A 35 1.14 -35.90 -46.59
N LEU A 36 1.83 -34.91 -47.14
CA LEU A 36 2.99 -34.30 -46.53
C LEU A 36 2.67 -33.55 -45.24
N GLN A 37 1.54 -32.86 -45.13
CA GLN A 37 1.11 -32.23 -43.88
C GLN A 37 0.78 -33.25 -42.79
N VAL A 38 0.27 -34.42 -43.14
CA VAL A 38 -0.06 -35.48 -42.17
C VAL A 38 1.21 -36.24 -41.76
N LEU A 39 2.14 -36.53 -42.70
CA LEU A 39 3.38 -37.24 -42.43
C LEU A 39 4.45 -36.37 -41.74
N PHE A 40 4.44 -35.07 -42.00
CA PHE A 40 5.35 -34.09 -41.42
C PHE A 40 4.51 -32.92 -40.86
N PRO A 41 3.81 -33.13 -39.72
CA PRO A 41 3.07 -32.06 -39.11
C PRO A 41 4.06 -30.92 -38.72
N PRO A 42 3.71 -29.65 -38.96
CA PRO A 42 4.55 -28.55 -38.58
C PRO A 42 4.81 -28.65 -37.08
N ASN A 43 6.08 -28.64 -36.69
CA ASN A 43 6.46 -28.67 -35.29
C ASN A 43 5.79 -27.53 -34.56
N THR A 44 4.81 -27.82 -33.74
CA THR A 44 4.25 -26.87 -32.79
C THR A 44 5.27 -26.69 -31.69
N TYR A 45 5.96 -25.55 -31.72
CA TYR A 45 6.81 -25.14 -30.59
C TYR A 45 5.89 -24.65 -29.48
N GLU A 46 5.75 -25.42 -28.43
CA GLU A 46 5.21 -24.92 -27.18
C GLU A 46 6.33 -24.20 -26.44
N THR A 47 6.11 -22.92 -26.10
CA THR A 47 7.01 -22.19 -25.22
C THR A 47 6.98 -22.87 -23.85
N ALA A 48 8.07 -23.50 -23.47
CA ALA A 48 8.23 -24.02 -22.13
C ALA A 48 8.18 -22.83 -21.14
N LEU A 49 7.10 -22.74 -20.37
CA LEU A 49 7.04 -21.83 -19.25
C LEU A 49 7.94 -22.38 -18.15
N LEU A 50 8.97 -21.62 -17.81
CA LEU A 50 9.84 -21.94 -16.68
C LEU A 50 9.03 -21.63 -15.40
N ALA A 51 8.36 -22.63 -14.84
CA ALA A 51 7.73 -22.52 -13.55
C ALA A 51 8.77 -22.85 -12.48
N THR A 52 9.13 -21.85 -11.70
CA THR A 52 9.95 -22.08 -10.50
C THR A 52 9.04 -22.65 -9.42
N VAL A 53 9.11 -23.94 -9.19
CA VAL A 53 8.43 -24.57 -8.05
C VAL A 53 9.31 -24.31 -6.84
N ALA A 54 8.82 -23.53 -5.91
CA ALA A 54 9.44 -23.35 -4.60
C ALA A 54 8.79 -24.34 -3.62
N ASP A 55 9.58 -25.01 -2.82
CA ASP A 55 9.07 -25.72 -1.65
C ASP A 55 8.49 -24.66 -0.69
N THR A 56 7.24 -24.81 -0.38
CA THR A 56 6.52 -23.94 0.57
C THR A 56 6.27 -24.68 1.87
N VAL A 57 6.27 -23.91 2.95
CA VAL A 57 5.88 -24.33 4.29
C VAL A 57 4.77 -23.39 4.72
N ASP A 58 3.61 -23.94 5.03
CA ASP A 58 2.51 -23.19 5.59
C ASP A 58 2.61 -23.22 7.11
N ALA A 59 2.59 -22.05 7.72
CA ALA A 59 2.70 -21.91 9.16
C ALA A 59 1.78 -20.79 9.67
N ASP A 60 1.01 -21.10 10.69
CA ASP A 60 0.25 -20.10 11.44
C ASP A 60 1.13 -19.56 12.57
N GLY A 61 1.22 -18.23 12.70
CA GLY A 61 2.16 -17.66 13.67
C GLY A 61 1.95 -16.18 13.93
N VAL A 62 2.87 -15.63 14.68
CA VAL A 62 2.88 -14.25 15.13
C VAL A 62 4.19 -13.56 14.74
N LEU A 63 4.08 -12.31 14.33
CA LEU A 63 5.22 -11.44 14.04
C LEU A 63 5.55 -10.64 15.31
N LEU A 64 6.78 -10.75 15.77
CA LEU A 64 7.26 -10.11 16.99
C LEU A 64 8.23 -8.99 16.64
N PHE A 65 8.02 -7.84 17.27
CA PHE A 65 8.89 -6.67 17.18
C PHE A 65 9.47 -6.35 18.56
N ASP A 66 10.53 -5.58 18.57
CA ASP A 66 11.05 -4.96 19.78
C ASP A 66 10.19 -3.73 20.08
N GLU A 67 9.29 -3.84 21.06
CA GLU A 67 8.29 -2.82 21.34
C GLU A 67 8.18 -2.50 22.83
N VAL A 68 7.88 -1.24 23.12
CA VAL A 68 7.65 -0.74 24.48
C VAL A 68 6.33 0.03 24.51
N TYR A 69 5.52 -0.26 25.52
CA TYR A 69 4.23 0.42 25.70
C TYR A 69 4.42 1.84 26.19
N VAL A 70 3.55 2.70 25.71
CA VAL A 70 3.44 4.10 26.14
C VAL A 70 2.25 4.17 27.10
N PRO A 71 2.49 4.35 28.43
CA PRO A 71 1.38 4.45 29.37
C PRO A 71 0.55 5.71 29.09
N GLY A 72 -0.75 5.57 29.21
CA GLY A 72 -1.69 6.67 28.99
C GLY A 72 -3.12 6.13 28.96
N GLY A 73 -4.06 6.88 29.50
CA GLY A 73 -5.47 6.46 29.55
C GLY A 73 -6.40 7.67 29.66
N GLY A 74 -7.70 7.41 29.61
CA GLY A 74 -8.70 8.46 29.61
C GLY A 74 -8.94 9.05 28.21
N THR A 75 -9.22 10.34 28.14
CA THR A 75 -9.43 11.03 26.86
C THR A 75 -8.11 11.50 26.31
N LEU A 76 -7.64 10.84 25.23
CA LEU A 76 -6.36 11.11 24.62
C LEU A 76 -6.51 11.98 23.36
N GLY A 77 -5.66 12.99 23.24
CA GLY A 77 -5.40 13.68 21.97
C GLY A 77 -4.02 13.34 21.44
N TYR A 78 -3.94 12.69 20.30
CA TYR A 78 -2.67 12.33 19.71
C TYR A 78 -2.01 13.52 19.01
N LEU A 79 -0.73 13.75 19.32
CA LEU A 79 0.11 14.79 18.70
C LEU A 79 0.94 14.24 17.55
N THR A 80 1.11 12.92 17.51
CA THR A 80 1.93 12.21 16.54
C THR A 80 1.04 11.34 15.66
N ALA A 81 1.32 11.28 14.37
CA ALA A 81 0.61 10.40 13.45
C ALA A 81 0.91 8.92 13.75
N ASP A 82 -0.02 8.03 13.38
CA ASP A 82 0.21 6.58 13.51
C ASP A 82 1.34 6.14 12.55
N GLY A 83 2.29 5.36 13.07
CA GLY A 83 3.49 4.97 12.31
C GLY A 83 4.57 6.04 12.19
N GLU A 84 4.42 7.21 12.78
CA GLU A 84 5.42 8.26 12.74
C GLU A 84 6.62 7.94 13.64
N ARG A 85 7.82 8.34 13.20
CA ARG A 85 9.05 8.16 13.96
C ARG A 85 9.21 9.27 15.00
N VAL A 86 9.36 8.87 16.26
CA VAL A 86 9.54 9.78 17.39
C VAL A 86 10.87 9.55 18.11
N SER A 87 11.37 10.60 18.75
CA SER A 87 12.54 10.52 19.62
C SER A 87 12.12 10.23 21.06
N ALA A 88 13.00 9.63 21.83
CA ALA A 88 12.78 9.48 23.28
C ALA A 88 12.50 10.84 23.94
N GLY A 89 11.47 10.92 24.77
CA GLY A 89 11.01 12.14 25.43
C GLY A 89 10.12 13.06 24.58
N ALA A 90 9.90 12.75 23.30
CA ALA A 90 8.96 13.51 22.47
C ALA A 90 7.52 13.28 22.95
N ALA A 91 6.71 14.34 22.96
CA ALA A 91 5.29 14.23 23.28
C ALA A 91 4.55 13.52 22.14
N VAL A 92 3.87 12.43 22.44
CA VAL A 92 3.11 11.62 21.46
C VAL A 92 1.61 11.80 21.61
N ALA A 93 1.15 12.14 22.79
CA ALA A 93 -0.24 12.41 23.07
C ALA A 93 -0.39 13.38 24.26
N GLU A 94 -1.58 13.94 24.40
CA GLU A 94 -2.03 14.70 25.56
C GLU A 94 -3.18 13.94 26.23
N ASN A 95 -3.17 13.92 27.54
CA ASN A 95 -4.29 13.37 28.32
C ASN A 95 -5.16 14.53 28.82
N TYR A 96 -6.42 14.50 28.45
CA TYR A 96 -7.42 15.50 28.86
C TYR A 96 -8.25 14.97 30.02
N SER A 97 -8.57 15.86 30.95
CA SER A 97 -9.40 15.52 32.10
C SER A 97 -10.87 15.32 31.73
N SER A 98 -11.28 15.78 30.56
CA SER A 98 -12.66 15.61 30.05
C SER A 98 -12.73 15.67 28.52
N PRO A 99 -13.82 15.14 27.92
CA PRO A 99 -14.08 15.27 26.49
C PRO A 99 -14.20 16.72 26.00
N GLU A 100 -14.65 17.63 26.88
CA GLU A 100 -14.74 19.06 26.57
C GLU A 100 -13.36 19.67 26.33
N GLN A 101 -12.34 19.28 27.14
CA GLN A 101 -10.96 19.71 26.91
C GLN A 101 -10.42 19.19 25.56
N ALA A 102 -10.74 17.97 25.20
CA ALA A 102 -10.34 17.44 23.88
C ALA A 102 -10.98 18.24 22.74
N SER A 103 -12.25 18.63 22.89
CA SER A 103 -12.94 19.49 21.91
C SER A 103 -12.32 20.90 21.83
N LEU A 104 -11.97 21.50 22.98
CA LEU A 104 -11.27 22.80 23.00
C LEU A 104 -9.91 22.71 22.33
N ARG A 105 -9.17 21.60 22.51
CA ARG A 105 -7.89 21.39 21.84
C ARG A 105 -8.03 21.29 20.33
N GLN A 106 -9.03 20.55 19.85
CA GLN A 106 -9.33 20.45 18.42
C GLN A 106 -9.69 21.82 17.84
N GLN A 107 -10.52 22.60 18.56
CA GLN A 107 -10.86 23.96 18.16
C GLN A 107 -9.61 24.87 18.10
N LEU A 108 -8.73 24.79 19.10
CA LEU A 108 -7.47 25.54 19.15
C LEU A 108 -6.57 25.20 17.97
N THR A 109 -6.43 23.90 17.64
CA THR A 109 -5.65 23.45 16.47
C THR A 109 -6.24 24.06 15.19
N GLY A 110 -7.54 23.94 14.97
CA GLY A 110 -8.19 24.51 13.76
C GLY A 110 -8.04 26.04 13.66
N LEU A 111 -8.07 26.77 14.80
CA LEU A 111 -7.82 28.21 14.78
C LEU A 111 -6.37 28.54 14.41
N ASN A 112 -5.42 27.79 14.94
CA ASN A 112 -4.01 28.01 14.65
C ASN A 112 -3.67 27.67 13.18
N ASP A 113 -4.23 26.59 12.64
CA ASP A 113 -4.08 26.21 11.23
C ASP A 113 -4.63 27.32 10.30
N GLN A 114 -5.78 27.90 10.64
CA GLN A 114 -6.34 29.03 9.90
C GLN A 114 -5.46 30.27 10.00
N ILE A 115 -4.91 30.60 11.18
CA ILE A 115 -3.98 31.71 11.37
C ILE A 115 -2.74 31.49 10.49
N GLU A 116 -2.13 30.32 10.54
CA GLU A 116 -0.96 29.97 9.75
C GLU A 116 -1.24 30.09 8.25
N LEU A 117 -2.36 29.53 7.79
CA LEU A 117 -2.76 29.63 6.38
C LEU A 117 -2.89 31.08 5.91
N LEU A 118 -3.53 31.95 6.71
CA LEU A 118 -3.68 33.37 6.39
C LEU A 118 -2.34 34.11 6.42
N GLN A 119 -1.46 33.81 7.38
CA GLN A 119 -0.11 34.35 7.43
C GLN A 119 0.73 33.96 6.21
N ARG A 120 0.66 32.72 5.80
CA ARG A 120 1.29 32.22 4.55
C ARG A 120 0.69 32.86 3.31
N SER A 121 -0.60 33.17 3.34
CA SER A 121 -1.33 33.85 2.26
C SER A 121 -0.89 35.29 2.03
N GLN A 122 -0.49 36.00 3.09
CA GLN A 122 0.04 37.37 3.00
C GLN A 122 1.47 37.44 2.42
N ASN A 123 2.22 36.33 2.52
CA ASN A 123 3.58 36.29 1.98
C ASN A 123 3.54 36.04 0.46
N THR A 124 3.47 37.15 -0.28
CA THR A 124 3.42 37.17 -1.75
C THR A 124 4.73 37.55 -2.39
N THR A 125 5.81 37.67 -1.61
CA THR A 125 7.13 38.10 -2.10
C THR A 125 7.62 37.18 -3.22
N ALA A 126 8.04 37.79 -4.34
CA ALA A 126 8.56 37.13 -5.54
C ALA A 126 7.58 36.14 -6.25
N THR A 127 6.29 36.20 -5.94
CA THR A 127 5.31 35.28 -6.56
C THR A 127 4.72 35.91 -7.82
N GLN A 128 4.75 35.17 -8.94
CA GLN A 128 4.18 35.61 -10.21
C GLN A 128 2.72 35.19 -10.31
N LEU A 129 1.86 36.08 -10.83
CA LEU A 129 0.42 35.84 -10.97
C LEU A 129 0.09 34.58 -11.78
N ASP A 130 0.82 34.34 -12.88
CA ASP A 130 0.58 33.15 -13.72
C ASP A 130 1.02 31.84 -13.06
N SER A 131 2.04 31.89 -12.19
CA SER A 131 2.44 30.74 -11.36
C SER A 131 1.32 30.37 -10.38
N LEU A 132 0.78 31.37 -9.66
CA LEU A 132 -0.31 31.12 -8.71
C LEU A 132 -1.57 30.58 -9.36
N LYS A 133 -1.91 31.04 -10.56
CA LYS A 133 -3.05 30.49 -11.31
C LYS A 133 -2.83 29.02 -11.66
N LYS A 134 -1.60 28.64 -12.00
CA LYS A 134 -1.25 27.24 -12.28
C LYS A 134 -1.26 26.39 -11.00
N GLU A 135 -0.67 26.90 -9.93
CA GLU A 135 -0.66 26.22 -8.62
C GLU A 135 -2.08 25.97 -8.11
N ARG A 136 -2.98 26.97 -8.20
CA ARG A 136 -4.37 26.80 -7.84
C ARG A 136 -5.06 25.74 -8.71
N ALA A 137 -4.85 25.75 -10.02
CA ALA A 137 -5.43 24.78 -10.93
C ALA A 137 -4.90 23.37 -10.63
N SER A 138 -3.58 23.22 -10.41
CA SER A 138 -2.97 21.94 -10.03
C SER A 138 -3.58 21.42 -8.72
N ALA A 139 -3.61 22.24 -7.67
CA ALA A 139 -4.18 21.85 -6.38
C ALA A 139 -5.65 21.39 -6.47
N LEU A 140 -6.45 22.02 -7.36
CA LEU A 140 -7.82 21.57 -7.61
C LEU A 140 -7.85 20.18 -8.27
N TYR A 141 -7.01 19.93 -9.28
CA TYR A 141 -6.95 18.63 -9.93
C TYR A 141 -6.43 17.55 -8.98
N ASP A 142 -5.37 17.85 -8.21
CA ASP A 142 -4.80 16.92 -7.21
C ASP A 142 -5.87 16.53 -6.17
N MET A 143 -6.68 17.50 -5.71
CA MET A 143 -7.79 17.24 -4.80
C MET A 143 -8.89 16.38 -5.45
N MET A 144 -9.21 16.60 -6.72
CA MET A 144 -10.20 15.79 -7.45
C MET A 144 -9.71 14.35 -7.64
N ASP A 145 -8.44 14.17 -8.04
CA ASP A 145 -7.83 12.86 -8.21
C ASP A 145 -7.75 12.08 -6.88
N ALA A 146 -7.44 12.78 -5.78
CA ALA A 146 -7.44 12.21 -4.44
C ALA A 146 -8.83 11.75 -4.00
N LEU A 147 -9.87 12.54 -4.29
CA LEU A 147 -11.27 12.17 -4.02
C LEU A 147 -11.70 10.94 -4.82
N ASP A 148 -11.37 10.89 -6.09
CA ASP A 148 -11.68 9.75 -6.96
C ASP A 148 -10.94 8.48 -6.50
N GLY A 149 -9.70 8.63 -6.01
CA GLY A 149 -8.89 7.56 -5.42
C GLY A 149 -9.25 7.18 -3.98
N SER A 150 -10.20 7.88 -3.33
CA SER A 150 -10.53 7.74 -1.91
C SER A 150 -9.35 7.99 -0.95
N ALA A 151 -8.39 8.80 -1.38
CA ALA A 151 -7.20 9.21 -0.61
C ALA A 151 -7.52 10.48 0.19
N TYR A 152 -8.30 10.36 1.25
CA TYR A 152 -8.85 11.52 1.99
C TYR A 152 -7.78 12.41 2.63
N ASP A 153 -6.65 11.87 3.04
CA ASP A 153 -5.54 12.65 3.60
C ASP A 153 -4.91 13.57 2.54
N GLU A 154 -4.78 13.08 1.30
CA GLU A 154 -4.28 13.86 0.17
C GLU A 154 -5.28 14.93 -0.27
N THR A 155 -6.57 14.66 -0.10
CA THR A 155 -7.65 15.63 -0.36
C THR A 155 -7.52 16.86 0.53
N ALA A 156 -7.26 16.67 1.83
CA ALA A 156 -7.09 17.78 2.77
C ALA A 156 -5.88 18.66 2.41
N GLN A 157 -4.78 18.06 1.99
CA GLN A 157 -3.59 18.79 1.52
C GLN A 157 -3.87 19.56 0.22
N GLY A 158 -4.62 18.97 -0.71
CA GLY A 158 -5.06 19.63 -1.95
C GLY A 158 -5.95 20.84 -1.66
N GLU A 159 -6.88 20.73 -0.71
CA GLU A 159 -7.74 21.82 -0.27
C GLU A 159 -6.92 22.99 0.31
N GLU A 160 -5.99 22.71 1.23
CA GLU A 160 -5.12 23.74 1.81
C GLU A 160 -4.31 24.47 0.73
N ASN A 161 -3.69 23.74 -0.18
CA ASN A 161 -2.91 24.30 -1.28
C ASN A 161 -3.78 25.17 -2.20
N TYR A 162 -5.00 24.74 -2.49
CA TYR A 162 -5.95 25.50 -3.29
C TYR A 162 -6.32 26.82 -2.61
N ILE A 163 -6.69 26.78 -1.32
CA ILE A 163 -7.09 27.98 -0.55
C ILE A 163 -5.87 28.93 -0.44
N LEU A 164 -4.68 28.41 -0.18
CA LEU A 164 -3.47 29.21 -0.10
C LEU A 164 -3.19 29.97 -1.41
N ALA A 165 -3.25 29.26 -2.54
CA ALA A 165 -3.05 29.88 -3.85
C ALA A 165 -4.13 30.91 -4.17
N GLN A 166 -5.38 30.63 -3.83
CA GLN A 166 -6.52 31.54 -4.02
C GLN A 166 -6.37 32.81 -3.17
N ASN A 167 -6.03 32.69 -1.90
CA ASN A 167 -5.81 33.82 -1.01
C ASN A 167 -4.66 34.72 -1.49
N LYS A 168 -3.54 34.13 -1.91
CA LYS A 168 -2.42 34.87 -2.50
C LYS A 168 -2.84 35.61 -3.78
N LEU A 169 -3.68 34.99 -4.61
CA LEU A 169 -4.23 35.67 -5.79
C LEU A 169 -5.04 36.89 -5.41
N TRP A 170 -5.91 36.80 -4.41
CA TRP A 170 -6.72 37.95 -3.95
C TRP A 170 -5.85 39.11 -3.44
N VAL A 171 -4.77 38.80 -2.72
CA VAL A 171 -3.83 39.83 -2.25
C VAL A 171 -3.11 40.48 -3.42
N ILE A 172 -2.59 39.71 -4.39
CA ILE A 172 -1.83 40.24 -5.53
C ILE A 172 -2.73 41.03 -6.50
N THR A 173 -3.99 40.60 -6.69
CA THR A 173 -4.94 41.32 -7.54
C THR A 173 -5.57 42.53 -6.86
N GLY A 174 -5.35 42.70 -5.56
CA GLY A 174 -5.92 43.77 -4.77
C GLY A 174 -7.41 43.59 -4.44
N GLU A 175 -7.96 42.39 -4.64
CA GLU A 175 -9.33 42.07 -4.22
C GLU A 175 -9.44 42.06 -2.68
N VAL A 176 -8.37 41.67 -2.00
CA VAL A 176 -8.19 41.76 -0.56
C VAL A 176 -6.88 42.50 -0.31
N SER A 177 -6.89 43.54 0.54
CA SER A 177 -5.69 44.31 0.85
C SER A 177 -4.68 43.51 1.67
N ASP A 178 -5.17 42.84 2.72
CA ASP A 178 -4.43 41.93 3.61
C ASP A 178 -5.42 41.14 4.49
N PHE A 179 -4.89 40.19 5.26
CA PHE A 179 -5.65 39.38 6.23
C PHE A 179 -5.38 39.78 7.69
N SER A 180 -4.74 40.90 7.95
CA SER A 180 -4.27 41.29 9.30
C SER A 180 -5.40 41.39 10.32
N ALA A 181 -6.55 41.96 9.92
CA ALA A 181 -7.71 42.05 10.81
C ALA A 181 -8.30 40.68 11.15
N GLN A 182 -8.34 39.78 10.18
CA GLN A 182 -8.86 38.43 10.37
C GLN A 182 -7.89 37.61 11.24
N ILE A 183 -6.58 37.69 10.99
CA ILE A 183 -5.55 37.05 11.82
C ILE A 183 -5.65 37.55 13.27
N ALA A 184 -5.79 38.87 13.49
CA ALA A 184 -5.93 39.41 14.83
C ALA A 184 -7.16 38.85 15.56
N SER A 185 -8.31 38.77 14.88
CA SER A 185 -9.54 38.19 15.45
C SER A 185 -9.38 36.71 15.78
N LEU A 186 -8.79 35.91 14.89
CA LEU A 186 -8.53 34.50 15.14
C LEU A 186 -7.51 34.29 16.26
N THR A 187 -6.49 35.15 16.37
CA THR A 187 -5.51 35.10 17.45
C THR A 187 -6.15 35.39 18.80
N GLU A 188 -7.08 36.33 18.87
CA GLU A 188 -7.84 36.60 20.10
C GLU A 188 -8.73 35.39 20.49
N GLN A 189 -9.42 34.79 19.52
CA GLN A 189 -10.21 33.57 19.75
C GLN A 189 -9.33 32.40 20.21
N SER A 190 -8.18 32.20 19.57
CA SER A 190 -7.19 31.18 19.97
C SER A 190 -6.72 31.38 21.41
N ALA A 191 -6.42 32.62 21.80
CA ALA A 191 -6.03 32.95 23.17
C ALA A 191 -7.14 32.66 24.18
N GLN A 192 -8.40 32.95 23.85
CA GLN A 192 -9.55 32.63 24.70
C GLN A 192 -9.75 31.13 24.88
N VAL A 193 -9.65 30.36 23.82
CA VAL A 193 -9.74 28.87 23.86
C VAL A 193 -8.58 28.29 24.64
N GLN A 194 -7.37 28.78 24.42
CA GLN A 194 -6.17 28.36 25.17
C GLN A 194 -6.31 28.61 26.69
N ALA A 195 -6.89 29.74 27.08
CA ALA A 195 -7.14 30.05 28.49
C ALA A 195 -8.15 29.10 29.15
N GLN A 196 -9.11 28.57 28.37
CA GLN A 196 -10.11 27.60 28.86
C GLN A 196 -9.56 26.16 28.87
N LEU A 197 -8.64 25.83 27.98
CA LEU A 197 -8.08 24.48 27.85
C LEU A 197 -7.28 24.09 29.08
N GLY A 198 -6.54 25.00 29.73
CA GLY A 198 -5.59 24.70 30.78
C GLY A 198 -4.34 23.98 30.23
N GLU A 199 -3.63 23.31 31.10
CA GLU A 199 -2.43 22.52 30.74
C GLU A 199 -2.78 21.03 30.76
N PRO A 200 -2.86 20.36 29.59
CA PRO A 200 -3.05 18.92 29.54
C PRO A 200 -1.78 18.18 30.00
N THR A 201 -1.95 16.99 30.54
CA THR A 201 -0.80 16.14 30.90
C THR A 201 -0.20 15.54 29.62
N GLN A 202 1.05 15.85 29.36
CA GLN A 202 1.75 15.29 28.20
C GLN A 202 2.16 13.83 28.42
N ILE A 203 1.94 13.00 27.43
CA ILE A 203 2.39 11.62 27.35
C ILE A 203 3.58 11.59 26.38
N THR A 204 4.73 11.14 26.88
CA THR A 204 5.98 11.15 26.09
C THR A 204 6.42 9.74 25.72
N ALA A 205 7.13 9.64 24.58
CA ALA A 205 7.72 8.40 24.10
C ALA A 205 8.85 7.95 25.07
N PRO A 206 8.81 6.73 25.60
CA PRO A 206 9.85 6.22 26.52
C PRO A 206 11.17 5.96 25.80
N GLN A 207 11.14 5.71 24.51
CA GLN A 207 12.33 5.47 23.68
C GLN A 207 12.13 5.98 22.24
N THR A 208 13.21 6.00 21.48
CA THR A 208 13.15 6.35 20.05
C THR A 208 12.62 5.16 19.23
N GLY A 209 11.68 5.41 18.32
CA GLY A 209 11.10 4.39 17.47
C GLY A 209 9.91 4.90 16.67
N TYR A 210 9.10 3.98 16.17
CA TYR A 210 7.85 4.29 15.46
C TYR A 210 6.68 4.17 16.42
N PHE A 211 5.91 5.24 16.55
CA PHE A 211 4.74 5.27 17.42
C PHE A 211 3.54 4.62 16.74
N ILE A 212 2.98 3.60 17.38
CA ILE A 212 1.77 2.90 16.92
C ILE A 212 0.68 3.13 17.96
N ARG A 213 -0.46 3.66 17.52
CA ARG A 213 -1.60 3.91 18.40
C ARG A 213 -2.20 2.60 18.91
N SER A 214 -2.70 2.61 20.13
CA SER A 214 -3.16 1.40 20.83
C SER A 214 -4.25 0.61 20.11
N SER A 215 -5.07 1.27 19.28
CA SER A 215 -6.15 0.63 18.55
C SER A 215 -5.69 -0.39 17.51
N ALA A 216 -4.41 -0.34 17.10
CA ALA A 216 -3.85 -1.21 16.08
C ALA A 216 -3.23 -2.50 16.63
N SER A 217 -3.16 -2.68 17.92
CA SER A 217 -2.34 -3.73 18.51
C SER A 217 -3.18 -4.79 19.24
N GLY A 218 -3.61 -5.81 18.53
CA GLY A 218 -4.12 -7.01 19.20
C GLY A 218 -3.01 -7.81 19.89
N ARG A 219 -3.34 -8.61 20.90
CA ARG A 219 -2.48 -9.61 21.60
C ARG A 219 -1.23 -9.03 22.26
N LEU A 220 -1.41 -8.10 23.20
CA LEU A 220 -0.31 -7.31 23.75
C LEU A 220 0.23 -7.77 25.09
N ASN A 221 -0.33 -8.81 25.71
CA ASN A 221 0.01 -9.17 27.08
C ASN A 221 1.27 -10.04 27.22
N ALA A 222 1.83 -10.53 26.11
CA ALA A 222 3.07 -11.30 26.14
C ALA A 222 4.17 -10.53 25.41
N GLY A 223 5.29 -10.32 26.09
CA GLY A 223 6.50 -9.80 25.47
C GLY A 223 7.05 -10.76 24.42
N ALA A 224 7.90 -10.27 23.52
CA ALA A 224 8.50 -11.11 22.48
C ALA A 224 9.25 -12.32 23.07
N ASP A 225 9.96 -12.13 24.17
CA ASP A 225 10.71 -13.20 24.85
C ASP A 225 9.79 -14.21 25.54
N ASP A 226 8.63 -13.77 26.04
CA ASP A 226 7.62 -14.67 26.62
C ASP A 226 7.03 -15.60 25.56
N ILE A 227 6.74 -15.07 24.37
CA ILE A 227 6.21 -15.85 23.24
C ILE A 227 7.26 -16.83 22.72
N LEU A 228 8.52 -16.43 22.64
CA LEU A 228 9.63 -17.30 22.25
C LEU A 228 9.86 -18.46 23.21
N ALA A 229 9.48 -18.29 24.48
CA ALA A 229 9.60 -19.32 25.51
C ALA A 229 8.43 -20.34 25.53
N LEU A 230 7.35 -20.08 24.76
CA LEU A 230 6.18 -20.97 24.73
C LEU A 230 6.53 -22.31 24.05
N ASN A 231 5.99 -23.40 24.60
CA ASN A 231 5.98 -24.67 23.89
C ASN A 231 4.90 -24.68 22.81
N THR A 232 4.87 -25.72 21.97
CA THR A 232 3.94 -25.82 20.83
C THR A 232 2.47 -25.78 21.24
N THR A 233 2.11 -26.38 22.39
CA THR A 233 0.73 -26.41 22.89
C THR A 233 0.29 -25.03 23.37
N ASP A 234 1.14 -24.33 24.11
CA ASP A 234 0.86 -23.01 24.65
C ASP A 234 0.87 -21.96 23.50
N LEU A 235 1.76 -22.09 22.53
CA LEU A 235 1.74 -21.24 21.34
C LEU A 235 0.45 -21.44 20.53
N GLN A 236 -0.01 -22.68 20.35
CA GLN A 236 -1.28 -22.96 19.70
C GLN A 236 -2.46 -22.32 20.45
N ALA A 237 -2.47 -22.43 21.76
CA ALA A 237 -3.49 -21.80 22.60
C ALA A 237 -3.44 -20.25 22.48
N TYR A 238 -2.24 -19.69 22.46
CA TYR A 238 -2.03 -18.26 22.25
C TYR A 238 -2.53 -17.80 20.87
N LEU A 239 -2.21 -18.52 19.79
CA LEU A 239 -2.66 -18.19 18.45
C LEU A 239 -4.18 -18.28 18.27
N ASN A 240 -4.83 -19.22 18.99
CA ASN A 240 -6.28 -19.40 18.95
C ASN A 240 -7.03 -18.47 19.93
N SER A 241 -6.33 -17.77 20.83
CA SER A 241 -6.97 -16.79 21.72
C SER A 241 -7.47 -15.58 20.91
N ASP A 242 -8.60 -15.01 21.32
CA ASP A 242 -9.04 -13.73 20.79
C ASP A 242 -7.98 -12.66 21.09
N PRO A 243 -7.68 -11.77 20.11
CA PRO A 243 -6.82 -10.63 20.38
C PRO A 243 -7.44 -9.82 21.53
N GLU A 244 -6.68 -9.66 22.60
CA GLU A 244 -7.13 -8.82 23.69
C GLU A 244 -7.26 -7.38 23.20
N LEU A 245 -8.33 -6.72 23.64
CA LEU A 245 -8.53 -5.29 23.40
C LEU A 245 -7.34 -4.50 23.96
N PRO A 246 -7.05 -3.29 23.42
CA PRO A 246 -5.94 -2.49 23.89
C PRO A 246 -5.94 -2.39 25.41
N LEU A 247 -4.75 -2.50 26.01
CA LEU A 247 -4.58 -2.41 27.45
C LEU A 247 -5.18 -1.11 27.96
N ASP A 248 -6.09 -1.21 28.92
CA ASP A 248 -6.57 -0.04 29.64
C ASP A 248 -5.38 0.72 30.23
N GLY A 249 -5.32 2.03 29.97
CA GLY A 249 -4.20 2.85 30.41
C GLY A 249 -2.97 2.85 29.49
N CYS A 250 -3.12 2.40 28.25
CA CYS A 250 -2.09 2.47 27.22
C CYS A 250 -2.47 3.47 26.12
N ALA A 251 -1.59 4.43 25.81
CA ALA A 251 -1.76 5.37 24.72
C ALA A 251 -1.33 4.77 23.37
N GLY A 252 -0.44 3.79 23.39
CA GLY A 252 0.11 3.17 22.20
C GLY A 252 1.37 2.38 22.54
N LYS A 253 2.15 2.10 21.52
CA LYS A 253 3.45 1.43 21.64
C LYS A 253 4.49 2.10 20.76
N ILE A 254 5.75 1.99 21.15
CA ILE A 254 6.90 2.36 20.33
C ILE A 254 7.55 1.08 19.84
N VAL A 255 7.64 0.94 18.52
CA VAL A 255 8.39 -0.14 17.88
C VAL A 255 9.79 0.38 17.59
N SER A 256 10.80 -0.21 18.20
CA SER A 256 12.20 0.17 18.02
C SER A 256 12.87 -0.69 16.98
N GLY A 257 13.54 -0.05 16.02
CA GLY A 257 14.32 -0.72 15.00
C GLY A 257 13.48 -1.40 13.90
N PHE A 258 14.19 -2.15 13.04
CA PHE A 258 13.60 -2.90 11.93
C PHE A 258 13.76 -4.42 12.10
N ALA A 259 14.27 -4.85 13.27
CA ALA A 259 14.40 -6.27 13.57
C ALA A 259 13.02 -6.84 13.92
N TRP A 260 12.70 -7.95 13.29
CA TRP A 260 11.47 -8.69 13.55
C TRP A 260 11.77 -10.18 13.63
N ARG A 261 10.95 -10.91 14.36
CA ARG A 261 11.00 -12.36 14.47
C ARG A 261 9.62 -12.90 14.14
N TYR A 262 9.56 -14.01 13.45
CA TYR A 262 8.34 -14.74 13.21
C TYR A 262 8.41 -16.06 13.95
N VAL A 263 7.41 -16.32 14.77
CA VAL A 263 7.22 -17.58 15.49
C VAL A 263 5.95 -18.21 14.98
N GLY A 264 6.05 -19.42 14.45
CA GLY A 264 4.91 -20.09 13.84
C GLY A 264 4.90 -21.58 14.09
N LEU A 265 3.72 -22.16 13.94
CA LEU A 265 3.46 -23.60 14.03
C LEU A 265 3.26 -24.12 12.62
N CYS A 266 3.94 -25.20 12.29
CA CYS A 266 3.73 -25.98 11.08
C CYS A 266 3.66 -27.46 11.42
N SER A 267 3.24 -28.31 10.46
CA SER A 267 3.33 -29.75 10.64
C SER A 267 4.80 -30.21 10.73
N ALA A 268 5.07 -31.30 11.44
CA ALA A 268 6.42 -31.86 11.54
C ALA A 268 7.06 -32.12 10.16
N LYS A 269 6.26 -32.61 9.20
CA LYS A 269 6.70 -32.87 7.82
C LYS A 269 7.12 -31.57 7.08
N GLU A 270 6.46 -30.47 7.36
CA GLU A 270 6.81 -29.17 6.79
C GLU A 270 8.00 -28.54 7.49
N GLY A 271 8.10 -28.72 8.80
CA GLY A 271 9.25 -28.30 9.59
C GLY A 271 10.56 -28.96 9.11
N GLU A 272 10.52 -30.24 8.71
CA GLU A 272 11.67 -30.94 8.12
C GLU A 272 12.25 -30.24 6.89
N LYS A 273 11.43 -29.53 6.09
CA LYS A 273 11.90 -28.75 4.93
C LYS A 273 12.71 -27.49 5.34
N LEU A 274 12.58 -27.06 6.56
CA LEU A 274 13.33 -25.94 7.14
C LEU A 274 14.66 -26.39 7.78
N LEU A 275 14.88 -27.70 7.85
CA LEU A 275 16.12 -28.30 8.32
C LEU A 275 17.03 -28.70 7.15
N GLY A 276 18.31 -28.58 7.36
CA GLY A 276 19.31 -29.10 6.45
C GLY A 276 19.59 -30.60 6.71
N ASP A 277 20.41 -31.24 5.87
CA ASP A 277 20.75 -32.66 5.97
C ASP A 277 21.42 -33.05 7.30
N ASN A 278 21.94 -32.09 8.03
CA ASN A 278 22.55 -32.25 9.36
C ASN A 278 21.55 -32.08 10.53
N GLY A 279 20.24 -31.96 10.25
CA GLY A 279 19.21 -31.72 11.24
C GLY A 279 19.24 -30.33 11.92
N LYS A 280 20.01 -29.39 11.37
CA LYS A 280 20.06 -28.00 11.85
C LYS A 280 19.25 -27.09 10.93
N PRO A 281 18.79 -25.92 11.43
CA PRO A 281 18.09 -24.94 10.61
C PRO A 281 18.84 -24.60 9.32
N LEU A 282 18.08 -24.33 8.25
CA LEU A 282 18.65 -23.94 6.96
C LEU A 282 19.50 -22.67 7.10
N THR A 283 20.71 -22.70 6.57
CA THR A 283 21.60 -21.54 6.55
C THR A 283 21.26 -20.55 5.42
N ARG A 284 20.48 -20.98 4.43
CA ARG A 284 19.99 -20.13 3.35
C ARG A 284 18.82 -19.27 3.81
N SER A 285 18.71 -18.07 3.26
CA SER A 285 17.54 -17.22 3.53
C SER A 285 16.27 -17.83 2.92
N VAL A 286 15.18 -17.74 3.67
CA VAL A 286 13.84 -18.08 3.25
C VAL A 286 13.05 -16.82 2.90
N LYS A 287 11.96 -16.96 2.15
CA LYS A 287 11.03 -15.86 1.86
C LYS A 287 9.71 -16.15 2.54
N ILE A 288 9.29 -15.25 3.42
CA ILE A 288 7.99 -15.31 4.09
C ILE A 288 7.00 -14.45 3.30
N LYS A 289 5.82 -14.99 3.03
CA LYS A 289 4.69 -14.28 2.42
C LYS A 289 3.56 -14.26 3.43
N PHE A 290 2.87 -13.12 3.51
CA PHE A 290 1.67 -12.94 4.33
C PHE A 290 0.47 -12.72 3.40
N PRO A 291 -0.25 -13.81 3.02
CA PRO A 291 -1.37 -13.70 2.07
C PRO A 291 -2.44 -12.72 2.57
N GLY A 292 -2.88 -11.81 1.71
CA GLY A 292 -3.91 -10.82 2.05
C GLY A 292 -3.46 -9.64 2.93
N GLN A 293 -2.19 -9.62 3.39
CA GLN A 293 -1.65 -8.53 4.20
C GLN A 293 -0.50 -7.82 3.50
N MET A 294 0.33 -8.55 2.76
CA MET A 294 1.52 -8.01 2.13
C MET A 294 1.84 -8.72 0.82
N GLU A 295 1.95 -7.97 -0.26
CA GLU A 295 2.28 -8.53 -1.59
C GLU A 295 3.77 -8.90 -1.73
N THR A 296 4.64 -8.12 -1.10
CA THR A 296 6.09 -8.30 -1.22
C THR A 296 6.61 -9.30 -0.18
N PRO A 297 7.29 -10.39 -0.62
CA PRO A 297 7.86 -11.35 0.31
C PRO A 297 9.00 -10.75 1.13
N LEU A 298 9.02 -11.01 2.43
CA LEU A 298 10.11 -10.65 3.32
C LEU A 298 11.20 -11.73 3.32
N LYS A 299 12.47 -11.30 3.37
CA LYS A 299 13.60 -12.23 3.56
C LYS A 299 13.82 -12.45 5.05
N ALA A 300 13.98 -13.72 5.43
CA ALA A 300 14.29 -14.13 6.78
C ALA A 300 15.34 -15.22 6.80
N SER A 301 15.93 -15.44 7.97
CA SER A 301 16.76 -16.62 8.26
C SER A 301 16.05 -17.50 9.28
N VAL A 302 16.16 -18.81 9.12
CA VAL A 302 15.62 -19.76 10.11
C VAL A 302 16.62 -19.86 11.25
N SER A 303 16.18 -19.53 12.47
CA SER A 303 17.01 -19.60 13.67
C SER A 303 16.79 -20.91 14.43
N GLU A 304 15.56 -21.41 14.46
CA GLU A 304 15.18 -22.63 15.18
C GLU A 304 13.99 -23.29 14.48
N VAL A 305 13.88 -24.63 14.60
CA VAL A 305 12.76 -25.44 14.07
C VAL A 305 12.40 -26.53 15.08
#